data_0a85ef5e108e61d536ed4059ee149460
#
_entry.id   0a85ef5e108e61d536ed4059ee149460
#
_cell.length_a   1.000
_cell.length_b   1.000
_cell.length_c   1.000
_cell.angle_alpha   90.00
_cell.angle_beta   90.00
_cell.angle_gamma   90.00
#
_symmetry.space_group_name_H-M   'P 1'
#
loop_
_entity.id
_entity.type
_entity.pdbx_description
1 polymer ?
#
loop_
_entity_poly.entity_id
_entity_poly.type
_entity_poly.pdbx_seq_one_letter_code
_entity_poly.pdbx_strand_id
1 'polypeptide(L)'
;MDIKHLLSGIVETSEVFDVSGLSLNSKTLTKGDLFIALQGEKSHGAEYIDSAIENGCVGVLIEGKDFDCDVPTIRIDNLKPKLSKLSQNFYTKAKDVNLIAVTGTNGKTSVSHFISQLLDFLGIDNGVIGTLGISKVEKKTINTTPDILSIYSSLEEYSNQGIKLAVIEASSHALMQDRLEGLSFIQGIFTNLTQDHLDYHETMGNYREAKVKLFQNDFSKKAIINRDDENHQYFVDSASDKDPIMFGIDDLEFFKNSENGFICQLN
;
A
#
# COMPACT_ATOMS: atom_id res chain seq x y z
N MET A 1 -0.41 -15.30 17.67
CA MET A 1 -1.43 -15.96 16.78
C MET A 1 -0.92 -17.34 16.41
N ASP A 2 -1.74 -18.38 16.48
CA ASP A 2 -1.36 -19.73 16.06
C ASP A 2 -1.09 -19.80 14.54
N ILE A 3 -0.01 -20.50 14.13
CA ILE A 3 0.42 -20.56 12.73
C ILE A 3 -0.62 -21.20 11.79
N LYS A 4 -1.40 -22.17 12.27
CA LYS A 4 -2.46 -22.79 11.46
C LYS A 4 -3.59 -21.81 11.15
N HIS A 5 -3.94 -20.96 12.13
CA HIS A 5 -4.91 -19.90 11.92
C HIS A 5 -4.39 -18.85 10.93
N LEU A 6 -3.14 -18.46 11.08
CA LEU A 6 -2.46 -17.52 10.17
C LEU A 6 -2.45 -18.02 8.72
N LEU A 7 -2.20 -19.31 8.51
CA LEU A 7 -2.11 -19.92 7.17
C LEU A 7 -3.44 -20.43 6.62
N SER A 8 -4.55 -20.15 7.31
CA SER A 8 -5.90 -20.54 6.86
C SER A 8 -6.22 -19.99 5.47
N GLY A 9 -6.60 -20.87 4.54
CA GLY A 9 -6.87 -20.53 3.14
C GLY A 9 -5.62 -20.25 2.28
N ILE A 10 -4.43 -20.54 2.79
CA ILE A 10 -3.15 -20.38 2.10
C ILE A 10 -2.48 -21.73 1.88
N VAL A 11 -2.21 -22.47 2.96
CA VAL A 11 -1.60 -23.81 2.96
C VAL A 11 -1.93 -24.52 4.27
N GLU A 12 -2.06 -25.85 4.22
CA GLU A 12 -2.17 -26.67 5.42
C GLU A 12 -0.77 -26.95 5.99
N THR A 13 -0.67 -26.97 7.32
CA THR A 13 0.59 -27.29 8.02
C THR A 13 0.35 -28.14 9.26
N SER A 14 1.30 -29.04 9.55
CA SER A 14 1.38 -29.75 10.82
C SER A 14 2.08 -28.99 11.93
N GLU A 15 2.82 -27.93 11.58
CA GLU A 15 3.55 -27.10 12.53
C GLU A 15 2.64 -26.47 13.58
N VAL A 16 3.16 -26.29 14.80
CA VAL A 16 2.45 -25.74 15.95
C VAL A 16 3.35 -24.77 16.70
N PHE A 17 3.15 -23.47 16.47
CA PHE A 17 3.81 -22.38 17.19
C PHE A 17 3.02 -21.09 17.05
N ASP A 18 3.25 -20.15 17.98
CA ASP A 18 2.64 -18.83 17.94
C ASP A 18 3.52 -17.80 17.27
N VAL A 19 2.90 -16.89 16.54
CA VAL A 19 3.52 -15.79 15.80
C VAL A 19 3.09 -14.45 16.41
N SER A 20 4.05 -13.57 16.70
CA SER A 20 3.82 -12.25 17.29
C SER A 20 3.80 -11.12 16.25
N GLY A 21 4.44 -11.32 15.09
CA GLY A 21 4.51 -10.36 13.99
C GLY A 21 4.94 -11.02 12.68
N LEU A 22 4.87 -10.27 11.59
CA LEU A 22 5.29 -10.69 10.25
C LEU A 22 6.41 -9.78 9.74
N SER A 23 7.48 -10.33 9.19
CA SER A 23 8.59 -9.54 8.67
C SER A 23 9.15 -10.07 7.34
N LEU A 24 9.35 -9.14 6.39
CA LEU A 24 10.12 -9.35 5.15
C LEU A 24 11.60 -8.98 5.31
N ASN A 25 12.00 -8.42 6.46
CA ASN A 25 13.35 -7.91 6.67
C ASN A 25 13.96 -8.50 7.95
N SER A 26 14.98 -9.36 7.78
CA SER A 26 15.68 -10.00 8.89
C SER A 26 16.29 -9.02 9.90
N LYS A 27 16.67 -7.79 9.47
CA LYS A 27 17.32 -6.79 10.33
C LYS A 27 16.37 -6.02 11.22
N THR A 28 15.09 -5.90 10.84
CA THR A 28 14.07 -5.18 11.60
C THR A 28 13.09 -6.11 12.31
N LEU A 29 13.27 -7.40 12.12
CA LEU A 29 12.52 -8.46 12.76
C LEU A 29 12.70 -8.41 14.28
N THR A 30 11.64 -8.67 15.01
CA THR A 30 11.64 -8.75 16.48
C THR A 30 11.40 -10.20 16.94
N LYS A 31 11.80 -10.47 18.19
CA LYS A 31 11.62 -11.81 18.76
C LYS A 31 10.15 -12.24 18.75
N GLY A 32 9.90 -13.41 18.19
CA GLY A 32 8.54 -13.95 18.04
C GLY A 32 7.90 -13.72 16.68
N ASP A 33 8.57 -12.98 15.79
CA ASP A 33 8.09 -12.75 14.43
C ASP A 33 8.27 -13.98 13.53
N LEU A 34 7.41 -14.09 12.52
CA LEU A 34 7.55 -15.02 11.41
C LEU A 34 8.31 -14.31 10.28
N PHE A 35 9.44 -14.88 9.88
CA PHE A 35 10.21 -14.37 8.75
C PHE A 35 9.63 -14.87 7.43
N ILE A 36 9.50 -14.00 6.44
CA ILE A 36 8.94 -14.32 5.12
C ILE A 36 10.04 -14.15 4.07
N ALA A 37 10.57 -15.26 3.59
CA ALA A 37 11.68 -15.34 2.65
C ALA A 37 11.16 -15.50 1.21
N LEU A 38 11.01 -14.36 0.51
CA LEU A 38 10.53 -14.29 -0.88
C LEU A 38 11.68 -14.41 -1.89
N GLN A 39 11.35 -14.78 -3.11
CA GLN A 39 12.22 -14.56 -4.25
C GLN A 39 12.25 -13.08 -4.60
N GLY A 40 13.38 -12.42 -4.43
CA GLY A 40 13.60 -11.05 -4.86
C GLY A 40 14.18 -10.98 -6.28
N GLU A 41 14.34 -9.77 -6.82
CA GLU A 41 14.93 -9.53 -8.15
C GLU A 41 16.41 -9.94 -8.23
N LYS A 42 17.18 -9.71 -7.16
CA LYS A 42 18.63 -9.94 -7.13
C LYS A 42 19.06 -11.13 -6.28
N SER A 43 18.31 -11.45 -5.26
CA SER A 43 18.64 -12.53 -4.30
C SER A 43 17.36 -13.15 -3.76
N HIS A 44 17.47 -14.34 -3.20
CA HIS A 44 16.37 -15.00 -2.50
C HIS A 44 16.43 -14.67 -1.02
N GLY A 45 15.27 -14.44 -0.40
CA GLY A 45 15.15 -14.19 1.04
C GLY A 45 15.75 -15.27 1.94
N ALA A 46 15.95 -16.48 1.40
CA ALA A 46 16.64 -17.57 2.09
C ALA A 46 18.06 -17.22 2.56
N GLU A 47 18.76 -16.33 1.86
CA GLU A 47 20.11 -15.87 2.22
C GLU A 47 20.14 -15.11 3.55
N TYR A 48 18.98 -14.70 4.06
CA TYR A 48 18.83 -13.92 5.29
C TYR A 48 18.19 -14.71 6.44
N ILE A 49 17.96 -16.03 6.27
CA ILE A 49 17.31 -16.87 7.29
C ILE A 49 18.16 -16.94 8.56
N ASP A 50 19.47 -17.15 8.45
CA ASP A 50 20.36 -17.21 9.60
C ASP A 50 20.29 -15.91 10.43
N SER A 51 20.33 -14.76 9.74
CA SER A 51 20.17 -13.47 10.39
C SER A 51 18.78 -13.28 11.04
N ALA A 52 17.72 -13.85 10.45
CA ALA A 52 16.38 -13.82 11.04
C ALA A 52 16.31 -14.70 12.31
N ILE A 53 16.97 -15.86 12.30
CA ILE A 53 17.06 -16.77 13.47
C ILE A 53 17.84 -16.08 14.60
N GLU A 54 18.98 -15.46 14.30
CA GLU A 54 19.78 -14.69 15.28
C GLU A 54 18.97 -13.57 15.92
N ASN A 55 18.07 -12.94 15.18
CA ASN A 55 17.16 -11.89 15.66
C ASN A 55 15.88 -12.44 16.33
N GLY A 56 15.74 -13.76 16.41
CA GLY A 56 14.70 -14.44 17.20
C GLY A 56 13.39 -14.69 16.46
N CYS A 57 13.41 -14.92 15.14
CA CYS A 57 12.23 -15.42 14.44
C CYS A 57 11.82 -16.79 14.99
N VAL A 58 10.51 -17.06 15.02
CA VAL A 58 9.96 -18.32 15.53
C VAL A 58 9.66 -19.34 14.44
N GLY A 59 9.79 -18.93 13.19
CA GLY A 59 9.62 -19.79 12.02
C GLY A 59 9.83 -19.02 10.74
N VAL A 60 9.86 -19.72 9.62
CA VAL A 60 10.09 -19.16 8.29
C VAL A 60 9.01 -19.62 7.31
N LEU A 61 8.40 -18.68 6.58
CA LEU A 61 7.71 -18.99 5.32
C LEU A 61 8.68 -18.77 4.18
N ILE A 62 8.89 -19.77 3.34
CA ILE A 62 9.86 -19.69 2.25
C ILE A 62 9.20 -19.95 0.90
N GLU A 63 9.51 -19.11 -0.09
CA GLU A 63 8.98 -19.24 -1.43
C GLU A 63 9.75 -20.25 -2.26
N GLY A 64 9.03 -21.23 -2.83
CA GLY A 64 9.46 -22.06 -3.95
C GLY A 64 10.59 -23.06 -3.71
N LYS A 65 11.24 -23.11 -2.54
CA LYS A 65 12.30 -24.07 -2.25
C LYS A 65 12.25 -24.62 -0.82
N ASP A 66 12.84 -25.79 -0.63
CA ASP A 66 13.04 -26.36 0.70
C ASP A 66 14.28 -25.73 1.34
N PHE A 67 14.22 -25.54 2.66
CA PHE A 67 15.32 -25.03 3.46
C PHE A 67 15.28 -25.70 4.83
N ASP A 68 16.42 -26.19 5.29
CA ASP A 68 16.56 -26.84 6.60
C ASP A 68 17.32 -25.90 7.53
N CYS A 69 16.71 -25.59 8.66
CA CYS A 69 17.31 -24.73 9.68
C CYS A 69 16.72 -25.03 11.08
N ASP A 70 17.22 -24.35 12.10
CA ASP A 70 16.90 -24.62 13.51
C ASP A 70 15.47 -24.19 13.93
N VAL A 71 14.70 -23.55 13.03
CA VAL A 71 13.31 -23.15 13.30
C VAL A 71 12.35 -23.80 12.29
N PRO A 72 11.06 -23.98 12.65
CA PRO A 72 10.07 -24.50 11.72
C PRO A 72 10.04 -23.72 10.40
N THR A 73 10.12 -24.44 9.28
CA THR A 73 10.13 -23.85 7.94
C THR A 73 8.99 -24.41 7.12
N ILE A 74 8.16 -23.52 6.57
CA ILE A 74 7.00 -23.89 5.74
C ILE A 74 7.22 -23.36 4.33
N ARG A 75 7.37 -24.28 3.38
CA ARG A 75 7.48 -23.95 1.97
C ARG A 75 6.11 -23.61 1.39
N ILE A 76 6.05 -22.52 0.64
CA ILE A 76 4.85 -22.11 -0.08
C ILE A 76 5.24 -21.70 -1.51
N ASP A 77 4.72 -22.40 -2.50
CA ASP A 77 4.90 -22.01 -3.90
C ASP A 77 4.05 -20.76 -4.21
N ASN A 78 4.61 -19.80 -4.95
CA ASN A 78 3.98 -18.50 -5.24
C ASN A 78 3.51 -17.80 -3.94
N LEU A 79 4.41 -17.59 -2.99
CA LEU A 79 4.11 -16.97 -1.70
C LEU A 79 3.77 -15.48 -1.86
N LYS A 80 4.42 -14.78 -2.78
CA LYS A 80 4.25 -13.33 -2.96
C LYS A 80 2.80 -12.91 -3.17
N PRO A 81 2.00 -13.50 -4.08
CA PRO A 81 0.57 -13.17 -4.22
C PRO A 81 -0.28 -13.50 -2.98
N LYS A 82 0.20 -14.40 -2.12
CA LYS A 82 -0.51 -14.82 -0.90
C LYS A 82 -0.27 -13.89 0.30
N LEU A 83 0.65 -12.92 0.17
CA LEU A 83 0.96 -11.96 1.25
C LEU A 83 -0.26 -11.12 1.65
N SER A 84 -1.12 -10.77 0.71
CA SER A 84 -2.37 -10.08 1.00
C SER A 84 -3.25 -10.89 1.95
N LYS A 85 -3.48 -12.16 1.62
CA LYS A 85 -4.28 -13.06 2.47
C LYS A 85 -3.63 -13.30 3.83
N LEU A 86 -2.31 -13.49 3.86
CA LEU A 86 -1.52 -13.63 5.08
C LEU A 86 -1.67 -12.39 5.99
N SER A 87 -1.54 -11.20 5.39
CA SER A 87 -1.72 -9.93 6.10
C SER A 87 -3.12 -9.76 6.66
N GLN A 88 -4.16 -10.08 5.88
CA GLN A 88 -5.55 -10.05 6.33
C GLN A 88 -5.83 -10.99 7.49
N ASN A 89 -5.24 -12.20 7.46
CA ASN A 89 -5.39 -13.16 8.53
C ASN A 89 -4.74 -12.69 9.83
N PHE A 90 -3.58 -12.00 9.73
CA PHE A 90 -2.83 -11.52 10.88
C PHE A 90 -3.37 -10.19 11.42
N TYR A 91 -3.55 -9.20 10.55
CA TYR A 91 -3.96 -7.83 10.88
C TYR A 91 -5.47 -7.65 10.70
N THR A 92 -6.25 -8.30 11.55
CA THR A 92 -7.70 -8.46 11.36
C THR A 92 -8.51 -7.17 11.46
N LYS A 93 -7.97 -6.13 12.12
CA LYS A 93 -8.61 -4.82 12.28
C LYS A 93 -8.22 -3.83 11.18
N ALA A 94 -7.26 -4.15 10.31
CA ALA A 94 -6.85 -3.28 9.20
C ALA A 94 -8.04 -2.93 8.27
N LYS A 95 -8.98 -3.86 8.09
CA LYS A 95 -10.21 -3.67 7.31
C LYS A 95 -11.18 -2.62 7.86
N ASP A 96 -11.01 -2.21 9.13
CA ASP A 96 -11.88 -1.22 9.77
C ASP A 96 -11.52 0.22 9.40
N VAL A 97 -10.42 0.41 8.65
CA VAL A 97 -9.95 1.70 8.17
C VAL A 97 -10.34 1.87 6.70
N ASN A 98 -11.12 2.90 6.40
CA ASN A 98 -11.44 3.29 5.02
C ASN A 98 -10.21 3.92 4.36
N LEU A 99 -10.01 3.66 3.08
CA LEU A 99 -8.82 4.09 2.37
C LEU A 99 -9.13 5.01 1.20
N ILE A 100 -8.36 6.09 1.06
CA ILE A 100 -8.30 6.94 -0.11
C ILE A 100 -6.92 6.73 -0.74
N ALA A 101 -6.85 6.42 -2.03
CA ALA A 101 -5.59 6.28 -2.75
C ALA A 101 -5.36 7.47 -3.68
N VAL A 102 -4.12 7.98 -3.69
CA VAL A 102 -3.71 9.06 -4.59
C VAL A 102 -2.61 8.54 -5.51
N THR A 103 -2.85 8.56 -6.83
CA THR A 103 -1.87 8.20 -7.84
C THR A 103 -1.61 9.34 -8.82
N GLY A 104 -0.50 9.27 -9.52
CA GLY A 104 -0.05 10.22 -10.54
C GLY A 104 1.46 10.28 -10.60
N THR A 105 2.03 11.04 -11.52
CA THR A 105 3.48 11.28 -11.56
C THR A 105 3.86 12.22 -10.43
N ASN A 106 3.26 13.40 -10.39
CA ASN A 106 3.51 14.45 -9.42
C ASN A 106 2.28 14.73 -8.55
N GLY A 107 2.49 15.36 -7.39
CA GLY A 107 1.41 15.83 -6.53
C GLY A 107 0.84 14.81 -5.56
N LYS A 108 1.21 13.52 -5.60
CA LYS A 108 0.69 12.50 -4.68
C LYS A 108 0.84 12.93 -3.22
N THR A 109 2.06 13.26 -2.79
CA THR A 109 2.35 13.68 -1.42
C THR A 109 1.58 14.93 -1.03
N SER A 110 1.61 15.98 -1.88
CA SER A 110 0.89 17.23 -1.59
C SER A 110 -0.60 17.01 -1.44
N VAL A 111 -1.23 16.28 -2.38
CA VAL A 111 -2.67 16.00 -2.35
C VAL A 111 -3.03 15.15 -1.14
N SER A 112 -2.24 14.11 -0.82
CA SER A 112 -2.48 13.27 0.36
C SER A 112 -2.45 14.07 1.65
N HIS A 113 -1.49 14.99 1.79
CA HIS A 113 -1.39 15.85 2.97
C HIS A 113 -2.45 16.95 3.00
N PHE A 114 -2.86 17.51 1.86
CA PHE A 114 -3.97 18.47 1.82
C PHE A 114 -5.29 17.80 2.22
N ILE A 115 -5.56 16.59 1.75
CA ILE A 115 -6.72 15.82 2.19
C ILE A 115 -6.67 15.59 3.70
N SER A 116 -5.52 15.17 4.24
CA SER A 116 -5.35 14.95 5.68
C SER A 116 -5.62 16.24 6.48
N GLN A 117 -5.07 17.38 6.07
CA GLN A 117 -5.28 18.67 6.72
C GLN A 117 -6.75 19.11 6.69
N LEU A 118 -7.44 18.89 5.56
CA LEU A 118 -8.87 19.18 5.44
C LEU A 118 -9.70 18.28 6.37
N LEU A 119 -9.36 17.02 6.48
CA LEU A 119 -10.00 16.07 7.40
C LEU A 119 -9.77 16.49 8.86
N ASP A 120 -8.54 16.86 9.23
CA ASP A 120 -8.22 17.39 10.55
C ASP A 120 -9.02 18.66 10.87
N PHE A 121 -9.15 19.57 9.89
CA PHE A 121 -9.97 20.77 10.03
C PHE A 121 -11.46 20.45 10.26
N LEU A 122 -11.95 19.37 9.69
CA LEU A 122 -13.31 18.87 9.88
C LEU A 122 -13.47 18.05 11.18
N GLY A 123 -12.42 17.90 11.97
CA GLY A 123 -12.42 17.10 13.19
C GLY A 123 -12.46 15.60 12.94
N ILE A 124 -12.01 15.15 11.76
CA ILE A 124 -11.95 13.72 11.38
C ILE A 124 -10.52 13.22 11.55
N ASP A 125 -10.30 12.37 12.56
CA ASP A 125 -9.01 11.71 12.76
C ASP A 125 -8.67 10.83 11.55
N ASN A 126 -7.46 11.02 11.04
CA ASN A 126 -7.01 10.32 9.84
C ASN A 126 -5.51 10.02 9.88
N GLY A 127 -5.07 9.10 9.00
CA GLY A 127 -3.68 8.78 8.79
C GLY A 127 -3.23 9.01 7.35
N VAL A 128 -1.93 9.18 7.15
CA VAL A 128 -1.29 9.25 5.83
C VAL A 128 -0.18 8.21 5.74
N ILE A 129 -0.15 7.45 4.66
CA ILE A 129 0.91 6.50 4.33
C ILE A 129 1.53 6.94 3.01
N GLY A 130 2.78 7.37 3.04
CA GLY A 130 3.41 7.90 1.82
C GLY A 130 4.89 8.23 1.97
N THR A 131 5.38 9.08 1.08
CA THR A 131 6.79 9.46 0.95
C THR A 131 7.38 10.06 2.23
N LEU A 132 6.59 10.80 2.99
CA LEU A 132 7.05 11.41 4.25
C LEU A 132 6.95 10.43 5.45
N GLY A 133 6.60 9.19 5.19
CA GLY A 133 6.45 8.15 6.22
C GLY A 133 4.98 7.77 6.46
N ILE A 134 4.75 7.19 7.64
CA ILE A 134 3.43 6.77 8.12
C ILE A 134 3.10 7.68 9.31
N SER A 135 2.13 8.58 9.12
CA SER A 135 1.72 9.52 10.16
C SER A 135 1.07 8.80 11.34
N LYS A 136 1.05 9.43 12.52
CA LYS A 136 0.45 8.88 13.76
C LYS A 136 1.10 7.59 14.31
N VAL A 137 1.97 6.96 13.53
CA VAL A 137 2.71 5.71 13.89
C VAL A 137 4.21 5.96 13.98
N GLU A 138 4.66 7.14 13.53
CA GLU A 138 6.07 7.59 13.54
C GLU A 138 7.04 6.61 12.85
N LYS A 139 6.56 5.84 11.86
CA LYS A 139 7.39 4.95 11.05
C LYS A 139 7.87 5.67 9.78
N LYS A 140 9.18 5.65 9.56
CA LYS A 140 9.77 6.09 8.29
C LYS A 140 9.62 4.98 7.24
N THR A 141 9.36 5.38 6.01
CA THR A 141 9.29 4.47 4.86
C THR A 141 10.50 4.69 3.95
N ILE A 142 11.02 3.62 3.36
CA ILE A 142 12.07 3.70 2.34
C ILE A 142 11.46 4.06 0.98
N ASN A 143 10.25 3.59 0.74
CA ASN A 143 9.51 3.78 -0.51
C ASN A 143 8.30 4.68 -0.29
N THR A 144 7.88 5.40 -1.34
CA THR A 144 6.63 6.18 -1.34
C THR A 144 5.44 5.35 -0.86
N THR A 145 5.32 4.11 -1.34
CA THR A 145 4.34 3.14 -0.86
C THR A 145 5.10 1.99 -0.23
N PRO A 146 4.94 1.72 1.07
CA PRO A 146 5.62 0.63 1.76
C PRO A 146 5.27 -0.75 1.19
N ASP A 147 5.89 -1.79 1.72
CA ASP A 147 5.46 -3.17 1.48
C ASP A 147 4.10 -3.46 2.12
N ILE A 148 3.47 -4.53 1.64
CA ILE A 148 2.10 -4.90 2.03
C ILE A 148 1.96 -5.17 3.54
N LEU A 149 2.94 -5.81 4.19
CA LEU A 149 2.90 -6.09 5.63
C LEU A 149 2.95 -4.80 6.44
N SER A 150 3.83 -3.89 6.04
CA SER A 150 3.96 -2.57 6.67
C SER A 150 2.66 -1.76 6.56
N ILE A 151 1.98 -1.83 5.41
CA ILE A 151 0.68 -1.16 5.22
C ILE A 151 -0.36 -1.77 6.17
N TYR A 152 -0.57 -3.09 6.14
CA TYR A 152 -1.57 -3.74 6.99
C TYR A 152 -1.30 -3.56 8.48
N SER A 153 -0.04 -3.65 8.91
CA SER A 153 0.38 -3.35 10.28
C SER A 153 0.00 -1.93 10.70
N SER A 154 0.22 -0.97 9.82
CA SER A 154 -0.11 0.44 10.12
C SER A 154 -1.60 0.70 10.16
N LEU A 155 -2.37 0.05 9.28
CA LEU A 155 -3.82 0.13 9.30
C LEU A 155 -4.42 -0.50 10.57
N GLU A 156 -3.88 -1.60 11.05
CA GLU A 156 -4.29 -2.18 12.33
C GLU A 156 -3.98 -1.25 13.50
N GLU A 157 -2.81 -0.61 13.48
CA GLU A 157 -2.44 0.37 14.49
C GLU A 157 -3.35 1.60 14.46
N TYR A 158 -3.69 2.11 13.28
CA TYR A 158 -4.71 3.16 13.10
C TYR A 158 -6.05 2.74 13.69
N SER A 159 -6.53 1.54 13.36
CA SER A 159 -7.79 1.03 13.91
C SER A 159 -7.76 0.93 15.44
N ASN A 160 -6.64 0.49 16.03
CA ASN A 160 -6.46 0.41 17.47
C ASN A 160 -6.45 1.80 18.15
N GLN A 161 -6.00 2.84 17.43
CA GLN A 161 -6.06 4.25 17.87
C GLN A 161 -7.44 4.90 17.61
N GLY A 162 -8.40 4.18 17.02
CA GLY A 162 -9.72 4.69 16.67
C GLY A 162 -9.78 5.45 15.34
N ILE A 163 -8.68 5.54 14.60
CA ILE A 163 -8.61 6.17 13.28
C ILE A 163 -9.34 5.28 12.25
N LYS A 164 -10.32 5.84 11.56
CA LYS A 164 -11.19 5.12 10.61
C LYS A 164 -10.98 5.51 9.16
N LEU A 165 -10.06 6.43 8.88
CA LEU A 165 -9.78 6.93 7.53
C LEU A 165 -8.28 7.11 7.34
N ALA A 166 -7.73 6.63 6.22
CA ALA A 166 -6.34 6.88 5.86
C ALA A 166 -6.20 7.20 4.37
N VAL A 167 -5.21 8.05 4.06
CA VAL A 167 -4.82 8.40 2.70
C VAL A 167 -3.52 7.70 2.36
N ILE A 168 -3.46 7.02 1.20
CA ILE A 168 -2.27 6.29 0.77
C ILE A 168 -1.78 6.83 -0.57
N GLU A 169 -0.49 7.13 -0.65
CA GLU A 169 0.17 7.38 -1.93
C GLU A 169 0.34 6.05 -2.69
N ALA A 170 -0.40 5.88 -3.79
CA ALA A 170 -0.35 4.69 -4.64
C ALA A 170 0.64 4.91 -5.80
N SER A 171 1.92 4.56 -5.58
CA SER A 171 2.94 4.61 -6.62
C SER A 171 2.71 3.55 -7.70
N SER A 172 3.15 3.81 -8.94
CA SER A 172 3.06 2.83 -10.03
C SER A 172 3.81 1.53 -9.73
N HIS A 173 4.96 1.62 -9.05
CA HIS A 173 5.69 0.45 -8.58
C HIS A 173 4.85 -0.39 -7.60
N ALA A 174 4.19 0.26 -6.64
CA ALA A 174 3.37 -0.46 -5.67
C ALA A 174 2.18 -1.17 -6.32
N LEU A 175 1.53 -0.53 -7.30
CA LEU A 175 0.44 -1.09 -8.08
C LEU A 175 0.89 -2.27 -8.96
N MET A 176 2.14 -2.24 -9.49
CA MET A 176 2.70 -3.34 -10.27
C MET A 176 3.27 -4.47 -9.40
N GLN A 177 3.71 -4.16 -8.19
CA GLN A 177 4.31 -5.13 -7.28
C GLN A 177 3.31 -5.72 -6.27
N ASP A 178 2.02 -5.48 -6.46
CA ASP A 178 0.90 -5.98 -5.64
C ASP A 178 0.97 -5.56 -4.15
N ARG A 179 1.66 -4.44 -3.85
CA ARG A 179 1.79 -3.94 -2.47
C ARG A 179 0.47 -3.44 -1.87
N LEU A 180 -0.50 -3.16 -2.72
CA LEU A 180 -1.83 -2.69 -2.35
C LEU A 180 -2.91 -3.77 -2.55
N GLU A 181 -2.50 -5.00 -2.90
CA GLU A 181 -3.42 -6.10 -3.18
C GLU A 181 -4.27 -6.46 -1.96
N GLY A 182 -5.56 -6.74 -2.19
CA GLY A 182 -6.52 -7.07 -1.15
C GLY A 182 -6.98 -5.89 -0.28
N LEU A 183 -6.48 -4.67 -0.54
CA LEU A 183 -7.05 -3.44 -0.01
C LEU A 183 -8.21 -2.98 -0.91
N SER A 184 -9.21 -2.33 -0.31
CA SER A 184 -10.32 -1.71 -1.03
C SER A 184 -10.35 -0.22 -0.71
N PHE A 185 -10.34 0.62 -1.74
CA PHE A 185 -10.34 2.06 -1.59
C PHE A 185 -11.74 2.62 -1.78
N ILE A 186 -12.19 3.48 -0.86
CA ILE A 186 -13.45 4.21 -1.04
C ILE A 186 -13.34 5.22 -2.18
N GLN A 187 -12.11 5.76 -2.42
CA GLN A 187 -11.82 6.67 -3.51
C GLN A 187 -10.42 6.44 -4.07
N GLY A 188 -10.28 6.48 -5.40
CA GLY A 188 -9.04 6.61 -6.13
C GLY A 188 -8.94 8.00 -6.75
N ILE A 189 -7.81 8.67 -6.59
CA ILE A 189 -7.56 10.02 -7.11
C ILE A 189 -6.42 9.98 -8.10
N PHE A 190 -6.63 10.52 -9.30
CA PHE A 190 -5.61 10.70 -10.33
C PHE A 190 -5.23 12.18 -10.44
N THR A 191 -3.94 12.49 -10.28
CA THR A 191 -3.43 13.85 -10.33
C THR A 191 -2.91 14.24 -11.71
N ASN A 192 -1.96 13.49 -12.28
CA ASN A 192 -1.37 13.72 -13.61
C ASN A 192 -0.50 12.54 -14.07
N LEU A 193 -0.19 12.52 -15.37
CA LEU A 193 0.75 11.56 -15.97
C LEU A 193 1.75 12.28 -16.87
N THR A 194 2.99 12.42 -16.42
CA THR A 194 4.12 12.91 -17.22
C THR A 194 5.23 11.86 -17.25
N GLN A 195 6.23 12.03 -18.12
CA GLN A 195 7.32 11.07 -18.25
C GLN A 195 8.10 10.93 -16.95
N ASP A 196 8.14 9.70 -16.43
CA ASP A 196 8.93 9.28 -15.26
C ASP A 196 9.05 7.76 -15.22
N HIS A 197 10.01 7.23 -14.45
CA HIS A 197 10.17 5.79 -14.19
C HIS A 197 10.19 4.87 -15.42
N LEU A 198 10.68 5.36 -16.58
CA LEU A 198 10.79 4.54 -17.80
C LEU A 198 11.88 3.47 -17.70
N ASP A 199 12.82 3.62 -16.79
CA ASP A 199 13.79 2.60 -16.40
C ASP A 199 13.13 1.33 -15.86
N TYR A 200 11.97 1.46 -15.23
CA TYR A 200 11.18 0.35 -14.69
C TYR A 200 10.01 -0.05 -15.61
N HIS A 201 9.27 0.91 -16.15
CA HIS A 201 8.06 0.65 -16.94
C HIS A 201 8.32 0.47 -18.43
N GLU A 202 9.53 0.80 -18.92
CA GLU A 202 9.98 0.73 -20.31
C GLU A 202 9.26 1.71 -21.24
N THR A 203 7.94 1.84 -21.17
CA THR A 203 7.13 2.72 -22.01
C THR A 203 6.13 3.56 -21.20
N MET A 204 5.74 4.71 -21.76
CA MET A 204 4.67 5.53 -21.17
C MET A 204 3.32 4.78 -21.13
N GLY A 205 3.08 3.88 -22.06
CA GLY A 205 1.90 3.01 -22.06
C GLY A 205 1.86 2.11 -20.84
N ASN A 206 2.94 1.38 -20.57
CA ASN A 206 3.04 0.50 -19.40
C ASN A 206 2.94 1.31 -18.08
N TYR A 207 3.57 2.49 -18.05
CA TYR A 207 3.51 3.39 -16.89
C TYR A 207 2.09 3.88 -16.61
N ARG A 208 1.33 4.24 -17.67
CA ARG A 208 -0.09 4.58 -17.56
C ARG A 208 -0.91 3.41 -17.08
N GLU A 209 -0.78 2.23 -17.70
CA GLU A 209 -1.51 1.02 -17.31
C GLU A 209 -1.27 0.64 -15.85
N ALA A 210 -0.04 0.82 -15.35
CA ALA A 210 0.27 0.60 -13.94
C ALA A 210 -0.60 1.47 -13.01
N LYS A 211 -0.82 2.75 -13.36
CA LYS A 211 -1.65 3.66 -12.55
C LYS A 211 -3.15 3.41 -12.73
N VAL A 212 -3.55 3.05 -13.95
CA VAL A 212 -4.94 2.73 -14.31
C VAL A 212 -5.49 1.58 -13.46
N LYS A 213 -4.64 0.63 -13.02
CA LYS A 213 -5.05 -0.45 -12.11
C LYS A 213 -5.84 0.03 -10.89
N LEU A 214 -5.53 1.21 -10.34
CA LEU A 214 -6.24 1.78 -9.20
C LEU A 214 -7.75 1.99 -9.48
N PHE A 215 -8.11 2.16 -10.74
CA PHE A 215 -9.47 2.49 -11.17
C PHE A 215 -10.21 1.29 -11.78
N GLN A 216 -9.54 0.16 -11.93
CA GLN A 216 -10.13 -1.06 -12.48
C GLN A 216 -10.85 -1.88 -11.41
N ASN A 217 -11.88 -2.61 -11.83
CA ASN A 217 -12.63 -3.54 -10.98
C ASN A 217 -13.06 -2.88 -9.64
N ASP A 218 -13.08 -3.65 -8.56
CA ASP A 218 -13.46 -3.19 -7.22
C ASP A 218 -12.28 -2.58 -6.42
N PHE A 219 -11.15 -2.27 -7.06
CA PHE A 219 -9.98 -1.73 -6.37
C PHE A 219 -10.29 -0.37 -5.73
N SER A 220 -10.97 0.52 -6.44
CA SER A 220 -11.57 1.73 -5.87
C SER A 220 -13.05 1.82 -6.19
N LYS A 221 -13.87 2.26 -5.21
CA LYS A 221 -15.33 2.38 -5.35
C LYS A 221 -15.75 3.62 -6.13
N LYS A 222 -14.97 4.71 -6.01
CA LYS A 222 -15.19 5.97 -6.72
C LYS A 222 -13.87 6.46 -7.30
N ALA A 223 -13.95 7.23 -8.37
CA ALA A 223 -12.81 7.84 -9.04
C ALA A 223 -12.93 9.36 -9.04
N ILE A 224 -11.81 10.05 -8.77
CA ILE A 224 -11.67 11.50 -8.89
C ILE A 224 -10.52 11.73 -9.86
N ILE A 225 -10.77 12.37 -11.00
CA ILE A 225 -9.85 12.42 -12.12
C ILE A 225 -9.61 13.86 -12.55
N ASN A 226 -8.33 14.24 -12.62
CA ASN A 226 -7.92 15.53 -13.16
C ASN A 226 -8.13 15.53 -14.69
N ARG A 227 -9.11 16.34 -15.18
CA ARG A 227 -9.43 16.46 -16.62
C ARG A 227 -8.44 17.33 -17.40
N ASP A 228 -7.59 18.09 -16.71
CA ASP A 228 -6.57 18.92 -17.37
C ASP A 228 -5.36 18.12 -17.86
N ASP A 229 -5.23 16.85 -17.42
CA ASP A 229 -4.20 15.94 -17.93
C ASP A 229 -4.62 15.34 -19.28
N GLU A 230 -3.73 15.37 -20.26
CA GLU A 230 -4.00 14.84 -21.62
C GLU A 230 -4.36 13.34 -21.63
N ASN A 231 -3.95 12.60 -20.61
CA ASN A 231 -4.22 11.17 -20.49
C ASN A 231 -5.50 10.86 -19.68
N HIS A 232 -6.23 11.88 -19.20
CA HIS A 232 -7.38 11.69 -18.30
C HIS A 232 -8.42 10.70 -18.83
N GLN A 233 -8.65 10.67 -20.16
CA GLN A 233 -9.66 9.82 -20.78
C GLN A 233 -9.42 8.32 -20.50
N TYR A 234 -8.16 7.86 -20.45
CA TYR A 234 -7.85 6.47 -20.11
C TYR A 234 -8.29 6.09 -18.69
N PHE A 235 -8.19 7.04 -17.75
CA PHE A 235 -8.62 6.85 -16.36
C PHE A 235 -10.15 6.90 -16.25
N VAL A 236 -10.81 7.79 -17.00
CA VAL A 236 -12.28 7.87 -17.09
C VAL A 236 -12.83 6.57 -17.65
N ASP A 237 -12.29 6.07 -18.75
CA ASP A 237 -12.75 4.82 -19.38
C ASP A 237 -12.61 3.63 -18.44
N SER A 238 -11.50 3.58 -17.67
CA SER A 238 -11.25 2.51 -16.68
C SER A 238 -12.14 2.60 -15.44
N ALA A 239 -12.71 3.75 -15.17
CA ALA A 239 -13.62 4.02 -14.06
C ALA A 239 -15.07 4.24 -14.53
N SER A 240 -15.42 3.85 -15.76
CA SER A 240 -16.71 4.16 -16.36
C SER A 240 -17.92 3.60 -15.60
N ASP A 241 -17.71 2.50 -14.86
CA ASP A 241 -18.72 1.89 -13.99
C ASP A 241 -18.90 2.61 -12.64
N LYS A 242 -18.07 3.63 -12.32
CA LYS A 242 -17.96 4.30 -11.02
C LYS A 242 -18.48 5.73 -11.00
N ASP A 243 -19.01 6.23 -12.14
CA ASP A 243 -19.45 7.62 -12.31
C ASP A 243 -18.34 8.61 -11.83
N PRO A 244 -17.22 8.70 -12.56
CA PRO A 244 -16.04 9.42 -12.13
C PRO A 244 -16.28 10.92 -11.97
N ILE A 245 -15.85 11.48 -10.86
CA ILE A 245 -15.87 12.92 -10.62
C ILE A 245 -14.64 13.53 -11.31
N MET A 246 -14.90 14.49 -12.19
CA MET A 246 -13.84 15.22 -12.89
C MET A 246 -13.57 16.55 -12.18
N PHE A 247 -12.29 16.93 -12.09
CA PHE A 247 -11.89 18.25 -11.63
C PHE A 247 -10.83 18.85 -12.56
N GLY A 248 -10.73 20.18 -12.59
CA GLY A 248 -9.75 20.90 -13.38
C GLY A 248 -9.73 22.39 -13.05
N ILE A 249 -8.85 23.13 -13.71
CA ILE A 249 -8.66 24.56 -13.45
C ILE A 249 -9.94 25.38 -13.69
N ASP A 250 -10.78 24.93 -14.63
CA ASP A 250 -12.02 25.61 -14.97
C ASP A 250 -13.10 25.50 -13.88
N ASP A 251 -12.90 24.65 -12.86
CA ASP A 251 -13.78 24.61 -11.68
C ASP A 251 -13.49 25.76 -10.71
N LEU A 252 -12.39 26.49 -10.92
CA LEU A 252 -12.05 27.65 -10.13
C LEU A 252 -12.76 28.89 -10.68
N GLU A 253 -13.69 29.45 -9.93
CA GLU A 253 -14.28 30.73 -10.23
C GLU A 253 -13.27 31.87 -10.06
N PHE A 254 -12.41 31.74 -9.05
CA PHE A 254 -11.42 32.73 -8.70
C PHE A 254 -10.15 32.09 -8.12
N PHE A 255 -9.00 32.59 -8.58
CA PHE A 255 -7.69 32.21 -8.04
C PHE A 255 -6.81 33.48 -7.88
N LYS A 256 -6.25 33.67 -6.69
CA LYS A 256 -5.30 34.74 -6.40
C LYS A 256 -4.13 34.24 -5.58
N ASN A 257 -2.93 34.43 -6.12
CA ASN A 257 -1.69 34.23 -5.37
C ASN A 257 -1.36 35.44 -4.50
N SER A 258 -0.81 35.18 -3.31
CA SER A 258 -0.25 36.19 -2.42
C SER A 258 1.07 35.67 -1.82
N GLU A 259 1.85 36.55 -1.20
CA GLU A 259 3.09 36.16 -0.49
C GLU A 259 2.85 35.16 0.66
N ASN A 260 1.65 35.11 1.20
CA ASN A 260 1.26 34.24 2.33
C ASN A 260 0.45 33.00 1.92
N GLY A 261 0.31 32.74 0.61
CA GLY A 261 -0.44 31.60 0.09
C GLY A 261 -1.32 31.95 -1.10
N PHE A 262 -2.36 31.16 -1.32
CA PHE A 262 -3.34 31.41 -2.38
C PHE A 262 -4.77 31.40 -1.81
N ILE A 263 -5.64 32.12 -2.50
CA ILE A 263 -7.08 32.10 -2.25
C ILE A 263 -7.74 31.60 -3.53
N CYS A 264 -8.61 30.62 -3.41
CA CYS A 264 -9.41 30.12 -4.52
C CYS A 264 -10.88 30.02 -4.10
N GLN A 265 -11.77 30.13 -5.06
CA GLN A 265 -13.19 29.86 -4.92
C GLN A 265 -13.55 28.81 -5.95
N LEU A 266 -14.26 27.78 -5.52
CA LEU A 266 -14.78 26.72 -6.37
C LEU A 266 -16.22 27.06 -6.79
N ASN A 267 -16.55 26.68 -8.01
CA ASN A 267 -17.93 26.74 -8.53
C ASN A 267 -18.83 25.71 -7.87
#